data_49924640b5c01f2cd2140e926e62b011
#
_entry.id   49924640b5c01f2cd2140e926e62b011
#
_cell.length_a   1.000
_cell.length_b   1.000
_cell.length_c   1.000
_cell.angle_alpha   90.00
_cell.angle_beta   90.00
_cell.angle_gamma   90.00
#
_symmetry.space_group_name_H-M   'P 1'
#
loop_
_entity.id
_entity.type
_entity.pdbx_description
1 polymer ?
#
loop_
_entity_poly.entity_id
_entity_poly.type
_entity_poly.pdbx_seq_one_letter_code
_entity_poly.pdbx_strand_id
1 'polypeptide(L)'
;RLRVEWDTRPSLRQARRVDGTTASAAHDFTARADLSGLPRNQDIFYRVRFEDADSGVLSAPVHGHLRSAPQARGDVRFVWSGDTVGQGFGINPDIGGMRIYSAMRERNPDFFLHSGDTIYADSPIPAALTVEDGKRWRNLTTAAKSKVAETLDEFRGNYRYNLIDEHVRRFNAEVPQIWQWDDHETTNNWSPGKQLDARYHVRDIDVLAKRARQAFLEYAPMRGVRADGNGRIYRKIAYGPLLDVFVLDMRSYRGANSDNLQPQPGPDAAFLGPEQLAWLQRELAGSRAQWKVIAADMPIGLQVPDGEDANGRPRWEAIANGDPGAPRGREQEIATLLRFISRARIRNTVWLTADVHYCAAHYYHPDRAAFQEFEPFWEFVGGPLNAGSFGPNALDATFGPSVMFQKAPPAPNTSPLAGYQFFGEVEIDGRSGVLTVTLRDLDGVAQFRQPILPHAAG
;
A
#
# COMPACT_ATOMS: atom_id res chain seq x y z
N ARG A 1 9.94 27.08 9.18
CA ARG A 1 8.83 26.54 9.96
C ARG A 1 7.61 26.31 9.08
N LEU A 2 6.90 25.16 9.23
CA LEU A 2 5.67 24.88 8.49
C LEU A 2 4.51 25.73 9.01
N ARG A 3 3.76 26.33 8.09
CA ARG A 3 2.53 27.10 8.35
C ARG A 3 1.40 26.49 7.55
N VAL A 4 0.32 26.09 8.21
CA VAL A 4 -0.90 25.57 7.60
C VAL A 4 -2.07 26.47 7.95
N GLU A 5 -2.83 26.87 6.95
CA GLU A 5 -4.09 27.58 7.12
C GLU A 5 -5.21 26.75 6.48
N TRP A 6 -6.33 26.57 7.17
CA TRP A 6 -7.45 25.79 6.68
C TRP A 6 -8.81 26.42 6.98
N ASP A 7 -9.78 26.18 6.12
CA ASP A 7 -11.17 26.64 6.22
C ASP A 7 -12.09 25.58 5.57
N THR A 8 -13.37 25.64 5.86
CA THR A 8 -14.41 24.87 5.14
C THR A 8 -14.81 25.54 3.81
N ARG A 9 -14.26 26.69 3.51
CA ARG A 9 -14.49 27.44 2.26
C ARG A 9 -13.19 27.60 1.47
N PRO A 10 -13.26 27.46 0.14
CA PRO A 10 -12.05 27.57 -0.71
C PRO A 10 -11.42 28.97 -0.67
N SER A 11 -12.16 30.01 -0.27
CA SER A 11 -11.64 31.37 -0.15
C SER A 11 -10.61 31.57 0.96
N LEU A 12 -10.56 30.66 1.96
CA LEU A 12 -9.71 30.73 3.14
C LEU A 12 -9.81 32.10 3.92
N ARG A 13 -10.95 32.79 3.81
CA ARG A 13 -11.12 34.11 4.43
C ARG A 13 -11.21 34.10 5.96
N GLN A 14 -11.63 32.95 6.52
CA GLN A 14 -11.72 32.74 7.96
C GLN A 14 -10.86 31.54 8.36
N ALA A 15 -9.71 31.40 7.69
CA ALA A 15 -8.84 30.27 7.91
C ALA A 15 -8.32 30.20 9.34
N ARG A 16 -8.37 29.01 9.90
CA ARG A 16 -7.66 28.66 11.13
C ARG A 16 -6.23 28.38 10.79
N ARG A 17 -5.31 28.80 11.66
CA ARG A 17 -3.88 28.58 11.49
C ARG A 17 -3.38 27.51 12.43
N VAL A 18 -2.51 26.65 11.91
CA VAL A 18 -1.77 25.63 12.65
C VAL A 18 -0.30 25.74 12.27
N ASP A 19 0.55 25.83 13.28
CA ASP A 19 2.00 25.81 13.09
C ASP A 19 2.49 24.36 13.20
N GLY A 20 3.25 23.94 12.22
CA GLY A 20 3.88 22.63 12.20
C GLY A 20 5.31 22.63 12.73
N THR A 21 5.98 21.52 12.53
CA THR A 21 7.40 21.36 12.87
C THR A 21 8.30 22.25 12.00
N THR A 22 9.55 22.42 12.42
CA THR A 22 10.56 23.06 11.60
C THR A 22 11.20 22.04 10.68
N ALA A 23 11.22 22.35 9.39
CA ALA A 23 11.94 21.58 8.40
C ALA A 23 13.45 21.74 8.62
N SER A 24 14.21 20.65 8.60
CA SER A 24 15.66 20.66 8.79
C SER A 24 16.33 19.62 7.89
N ALA A 25 17.61 19.80 7.60
CA ALA A 25 18.40 18.84 6.83
C ALA A 25 18.46 17.44 7.48
N ALA A 26 18.35 17.36 8.80
CA ALA A 26 18.33 16.10 9.54
C ALA A 26 17.14 15.20 9.13
N HIS A 27 16.04 15.81 8.69
CA HIS A 27 14.81 15.11 8.25
C HIS A 27 14.45 15.42 6.80
N ASP A 28 15.45 15.63 5.95
CA ASP A 28 15.29 15.93 4.51
C ASP A 28 14.29 17.08 4.23
N PHE A 29 14.31 18.09 5.09
CA PHE A 29 13.41 19.25 5.05
C PHE A 29 11.91 18.90 5.05
N THR A 30 11.53 17.69 5.44
CA THR A 30 10.13 17.37 5.71
C THR A 30 9.64 18.08 6.97
N ALA A 31 8.35 18.40 7.02
CA ALA A 31 7.73 18.99 8.20
C ALA A 31 6.27 18.51 8.33
N ARG A 32 5.72 18.53 9.54
CA ARG A 32 4.39 18.03 9.85
C ARG A 32 3.58 19.01 10.65
N ALA A 33 2.27 19.00 10.41
CA ALA A 33 1.29 19.70 11.21
C ALA A 33 0.08 18.79 11.41
N ASP A 34 -0.35 18.62 12.66
CA ASP A 34 -1.57 17.88 12.98
C ASP A 34 -2.76 18.84 12.99
N LEU A 35 -3.70 18.63 12.08
CA LEU A 35 -4.97 19.35 12.07
C LEU A 35 -5.95 18.64 13.02
N SER A 36 -6.36 19.35 14.06
CA SER A 36 -7.33 18.87 15.04
C SER A 36 -8.61 19.71 15.01
N GLY A 37 -9.71 19.13 15.51
CA GLY A 37 -10.99 19.85 15.56
C GLY A 37 -11.60 20.16 14.20
N LEU A 38 -11.25 19.38 13.17
CA LEU A 38 -11.88 19.48 11.86
C LEU A 38 -13.37 19.13 11.98
N PRO A 39 -14.27 19.93 11.38
CA PRO A 39 -15.67 19.55 11.28
C PRO A 39 -15.79 18.25 10.46
N ARG A 40 -16.75 17.41 10.82
CA ARG A 40 -16.93 16.10 10.19
C ARG A 40 -17.80 16.20 8.95
N ASN A 41 -17.56 15.30 7.97
CA ASN A 41 -18.31 15.20 6.72
C ASN A 41 -18.35 16.51 5.92
N GLN A 42 -17.23 17.21 5.86
CA GLN A 42 -17.11 18.49 5.15
C GLN A 42 -15.82 18.52 4.34
N ASP A 43 -15.85 19.30 3.27
CA ASP A 43 -14.66 19.65 2.53
C ASP A 43 -13.83 20.65 3.36
N ILE A 44 -12.56 20.38 3.47
CA ILE A 44 -11.56 21.19 4.15
C ILE A 44 -10.56 21.66 3.10
N PHE A 45 -10.50 22.95 2.89
CA PHE A 45 -9.52 23.59 2.01
C PHE A 45 -8.34 24.07 2.85
N TYR A 46 -7.14 23.89 2.33
CA TYR A 46 -5.96 24.33 3.05
C TYR A 46 -4.91 24.93 2.11
N ARG A 47 -4.04 25.74 2.70
CA ARG A 47 -2.79 26.17 2.09
C ARG A 47 -1.63 25.96 3.05
N VAL A 48 -0.51 25.56 2.48
CA VAL A 48 0.72 25.27 3.20
C VAL A 48 1.82 26.21 2.72
N ARG A 49 2.61 26.74 3.66
CA ARG A 49 3.79 27.55 3.40
C ARG A 49 4.91 27.20 4.36
N PHE A 50 6.13 27.41 3.94
CA PHE A 50 7.27 27.47 4.84
C PHE A 50 7.60 28.93 5.15
N GLU A 51 7.85 29.20 6.41
CA GLU A 51 8.38 30.46 6.90
C GLU A 51 9.84 30.26 7.23
N ASP A 52 10.70 31.06 6.62
CA ASP A 52 12.12 31.08 6.96
C ASP A 52 12.30 31.56 8.42
N ALA A 53 13.12 30.81 9.17
CA ALA A 53 13.24 31.01 10.63
C ALA A 53 13.93 32.36 10.99
N ASP A 54 14.82 32.85 10.13
CA ASP A 54 15.64 33.99 10.40
C ASP A 54 15.00 35.27 9.84
N SER A 55 14.52 35.23 8.62
CA SER A 55 13.96 36.39 7.90
C SER A 55 12.45 36.56 8.03
N GLY A 56 11.72 35.52 8.43
CA GLY A 56 10.25 35.49 8.45
C GLY A 56 9.60 35.46 7.06
N VAL A 57 10.39 35.32 5.97
CA VAL A 57 9.88 35.27 4.60
C VAL A 57 9.09 34.00 4.38
N LEU A 58 7.91 34.11 3.77
CA LEU A 58 7.05 32.97 3.44
C LEU A 58 7.32 32.47 2.03
N SER A 59 7.35 31.13 1.85
CA SER A 59 7.37 30.51 0.55
C SER A 59 6.07 30.76 -0.25
N ALA A 60 6.08 30.48 -1.56
CA ALA A 60 4.86 30.37 -2.33
C ALA A 60 3.91 29.32 -1.67
N PRO A 61 2.59 29.55 -1.69
CA PRO A 61 1.64 28.61 -1.09
C PRO A 61 1.45 27.38 -1.97
N VAL A 62 1.30 26.23 -1.31
CA VAL A 62 0.72 25.02 -1.92
C VAL A 62 -0.70 24.88 -1.40
N HIS A 63 -1.65 24.76 -2.31
CA HIS A 63 -3.07 24.60 -1.98
C HIS A 63 -3.48 23.13 -2.13
N GLY A 64 -4.40 22.69 -1.28
CA GLY A 64 -5.02 21.38 -1.35
C GLY A 64 -6.39 21.40 -0.70
N HIS A 65 -7.05 20.25 -0.80
CA HIS A 65 -8.30 20.01 -0.09
C HIS A 65 -8.39 18.55 0.34
N LEU A 66 -9.29 18.26 1.24
CA LEU A 66 -9.61 16.93 1.69
C LEU A 66 -11.06 16.90 2.16
N ARG A 67 -11.68 15.72 2.15
CA ARG A 67 -12.96 15.51 2.82
C ARG A 67 -12.71 14.85 4.18
N SER A 68 -13.29 15.42 5.23
CA SER A 68 -13.19 14.87 6.57
C SER A 68 -14.12 13.66 6.76
N ALA A 69 -13.69 12.69 7.57
CA ALA A 69 -14.44 11.45 7.80
C ALA A 69 -15.89 11.72 8.28
N PRO A 70 -16.88 10.95 7.82
CA PRO A 70 -18.28 11.14 8.19
C PRO A 70 -18.55 10.78 9.66
N GLN A 71 -19.49 11.48 10.30
CA GLN A 71 -19.97 11.14 11.65
C GLN A 71 -21.19 10.23 11.62
N ALA A 72 -22.04 10.40 10.61
CA ALA A 72 -23.23 9.60 10.35
C ALA A 72 -23.02 8.72 9.10
N ARG A 73 -23.96 7.84 8.83
CA ARG A 73 -23.96 7.07 7.57
C ARG A 73 -24.02 8.03 6.38
N GLY A 74 -23.17 7.83 5.43
CA GLY A 74 -23.06 8.59 4.19
C GLY A 74 -22.22 7.79 3.21
N ASP A 75 -22.24 8.16 1.94
CA ASP A 75 -21.43 7.50 0.93
C ASP A 75 -19.96 7.64 1.27
N VAL A 76 -19.19 6.57 1.04
CA VAL A 76 -17.74 6.55 1.16
C VAL A 76 -17.16 6.05 -0.15
N ARG A 77 -16.16 6.75 -0.67
CA ARG A 77 -15.41 6.34 -1.85
C ARG A 77 -13.94 6.46 -1.58
N PHE A 78 -13.18 5.40 -1.85
CA PHE A 78 -11.72 5.47 -1.80
C PHE A 78 -11.12 4.63 -2.92
N VAL A 79 -9.85 4.88 -3.21
CA VAL A 79 -9.07 4.10 -4.19
C VAL A 79 -7.90 3.45 -3.50
N TRP A 80 -7.42 2.31 -4.04
CA TRP A 80 -6.21 1.66 -3.56
C TRP A 80 -5.39 1.12 -4.74
N SER A 81 -4.09 1.02 -4.54
CA SER A 81 -3.12 0.36 -5.41
C SER A 81 -1.75 0.35 -4.74
N GLY A 82 -0.73 -0.18 -5.41
CA GLY A 82 0.67 -0.18 -4.99
C GLY A 82 1.62 0.03 -6.17
N ASP A 83 2.89 -0.19 -5.93
CA ASP A 83 3.92 -0.44 -6.96
C ASP A 83 4.22 0.80 -7.81
N THR A 84 4.91 1.77 -7.20
CA THR A 84 5.22 3.06 -7.83
C THR A 84 6.69 3.18 -8.21
N VAL A 85 7.01 3.22 -9.52
CA VAL A 85 8.35 3.43 -10.10
C VAL A 85 9.29 2.23 -9.90
N GLY A 86 8.92 1.07 -10.44
CA GLY A 86 9.70 -0.16 -10.33
C GLY A 86 10.17 -0.78 -11.66
N GLN A 87 11.06 -1.76 -11.56
CA GLN A 87 11.56 -2.64 -12.62
C GLN A 87 12.08 -1.91 -13.88
N GLY A 88 12.72 -0.75 -13.69
CA GLY A 88 13.28 0.07 -14.77
C GLY A 88 12.33 1.13 -15.33
N PHE A 89 11.06 1.15 -14.88
CA PHE A 89 10.05 2.10 -15.36
C PHE A 89 9.87 3.25 -14.36
N GLY A 90 10.37 4.42 -14.73
CA GLY A 90 10.25 5.66 -13.98
C GLY A 90 9.26 6.65 -14.60
N ILE A 91 9.43 7.92 -14.29
CA ILE A 91 8.64 9.02 -14.86
C ILE A 91 9.02 9.14 -16.35
N ASN A 92 8.07 8.87 -17.24
CA ASN A 92 8.24 9.02 -18.67
C ASN A 92 7.59 10.32 -19.17
N PRO A 93 8.37 11.35 -19.54
CA PRO A 93 7.82 12.62 -20.00
C PRO A 93 7.10 12.53 -21.34
N ASP A 94 7.39 11.51 -22.18
CA ASP A 94 6.78 11.39 -23.50
C ASP A 94 5.28 11.03 -23.44
N ILE A 95 4.85 10.41 -22.33
CA ILE A 95 3.46 10.06 -22.08
C ILE A 95 2.80 10.98 -21.03
N GLY A 96 3.52 12.03 -20.58
CA GLY A 96 3.04 12.97 -19.59
C GLY A 96 3.20 12.51 -18.14
N GLY A 97 4.11 11.58 -17.86
CA GLY A 97 4.40 11.12 -16.49
C GLY A 97 3.43 10.03 -15.97
N MET A 98 3.20 10.00 -14.67
CA MET A 98 2.39 8.97 -13.98
C MET A 98 0.88 9.30 -14.03
N ARG A 99 0.28 9.24 -15.22
CA ARG A 99 -1.11 9.63 -15.50
C ARG A 99 -2.17 8.89 -14.67
N ILE A 100 -1.88 7.69 -14.18
CA ILE A 100 -2.80 6.91 -13.36
C ILE A 100 -3.23 7.67 -12.10
N TYR A 101 -2.36 8.52 -11.53
CA TYR A 101 -2.69 9.38 -10.41
C TYR A 101 -3.77 10.43 -10.75
N SER A 102 -3.81 10.92 -12.01
CA SER A 102 -4.92 11.76 -12.47
C SER A 102 -6.21 10.97 -12.60
N ALA A 103 -6.17 9.75 -13.17
CA ALA A 103 -7.34 8.91 -13.28
C ALA A 103 -7.95 8.57 -11.91
N MET A 104 -7.10 8.26 -10.91
CA MET A 104 -7.55 8.07 -9.52
C MET A 104 -8.14 9.35 -8.93
N ARG A 105 -7.51 10.51 -9.13
CA ARG A 105 -7.98 11.81 -8.63
C ARG A 105 -9.36 12.18 -9.21
N GLU A 106 -9.60 11.90 -10.48
CA GLU A 106 -10.89 12.15 -11.16
C GLU A 106 -12.03 11.33 -10.57
N ARG A 107 -11.74 10.26 -9.84
CA ARG A 107 -12.75 9.53 -9.07
C ARG A 107 -13.25 10.30 -7.85
N ASN A 108 -12.60 11.42 -7.49
CA ASN A 108 -12.88 12.22 -6.30
C ASN A 108 -12.97 11.36 -5.02
N PRO A 109 -11.92 10.60 -4.70
CA PRO A 109 -11.93 9.70 -3.56
C PRO A 109 -11.78 10.46 -2.24
N ASP A 110 -12.38 9.95 -1.18
CA ASP A 110 -12.22 10.45 0.18
C ASP A 110 -10.79 10.23 0.71
N PHE A 111 -10.12 9.17 0.25
CA PHE A 111 -8.71 8.87 0.53
C PHE A 111 -8.15 7.85 -0.47
N PHE A 112 -6.83 7.72 -0.47
CA PHE A 112 -6.09 6.69 -1.18
C PHE A 112 -5.37 5.79 -0.19
N LEU A 113 -5.49 4.47 -0.38
CA LEU A 113 -4.74 3.46 0.33
C LEU A 113 -3.61 2.97 -0.57
N HIS A 114 -2.35 3.29 -0.20
CA HIS A 114 -1.16 2.80 -0.88
C HIS A 114 -0.70 1.50 -0.23
N SER A 115 -0.83 0.39 -0.95
CA SER A 115 -0.60 -0.97 -0.43
C SER A 115 0.86 -1.41 -0.47
N GLY A 116 1.80 -0.49 -0.30
CA GLY A 116 3.24 -0.78 -0.32
C GLY A 116 3.90 -0.45 -1.65
N ASP A 117 5.21 -0.62 -1.70
CA ASP A 117 6.05 -0.22 -2.82
C ASP A 117 5.83 1.25 -3.23
N THR A 118 5.82 2.10 -2.21
CA THR A 118 5.76 3.55 -2.41
C THR A 118 6.99 4.07 -3.13
N ILE A 119 8.08 3.33 -3.06
CA ILE A 119 9.32 3.49 -3.82
C ILE A 119 9.91 2.11 -4.14
N TYR A 120 10.76 2.06 -5.14
CA TYR A 120 11.62 0.93 -5.47
C TYR A 120 13.08 1.33 -5.23
N ALA A 121 13.54 1.19 -3.98
CA ALA A 121 14.88 1.60 -3.55
C ALA A 121 15.99 0.75 -4.17
N ASP A 122 15.68 -0.45 -4.58
CA ASP A 122 16.58 -1.46 -5.15
C ASP A 122 16.54 -1.56 -6.69
N SER A 123 15.67 -0.77 -7.34
CA SER A 123 15.47 -0.80 -8.80
C SER A 123 16.02 0.46 -9.47
N PRO A 124 17.27 0.43 -9.94
CA PRO A 124 17.83 1.51 -10.72
C PRO A 124 17.05 1.75 -12.02
N ILE A 125 16.98 3.00 -12.44
CA ILE A 125 16.25 3.41 -13.64
C ILE A 125 17.23 3.85 -14.71
N PRO A 126 17.35 3.12 -15.84
CA PRO A 126 18.15 3.54 -17.00
C PRO A 126 17.48 4.71 -17.71
N ALA A 127 18.25 5.52 -18.44
CA ALA A 127 17.71 6.66 -19.17
C ALA A 127 16.66 6.26 -20.23
N ALA A 128 16.78 5.06 -20.79
CA ALA A 128 15.80 4.50 -21.72
C ALA A 128 15.86 2.98 -21.76
N LEU A 129 14.74 2.36 -22.12
CA LEU A 129 14.56 0.94 -22.35
C LEU A 129 13.91 0.71 -23.73
N THR A 130 14.25 -0.38 -24.39
CA THR A 130 13.43 -0.92 -25.47
C THR A 130 12.38 -1.84 -24.86
N VAL A 131 11.14 -1.62 -25.20
CA VAL A 131 9.98 -2.35 -24.66
C VAL A 131 9.24 -3.06 -25.80
N GLU A 132 8.02 -3.53 -25.56
CA GLU A 132 7.20 -4.29 -26.50
C GLU A 132 7.09 -3.56 -27.85
N ASP A 133 7.04 -4.33 -28.92
CA ASP A 133 6.97 -3.87 -30.33
C ASP A 133 8.15 -2.97 -30.76
N GLY A 134 9.29 -3.06 -30.05
CA GLY A 134 10.47 -2.23 -30.31
C GLY A 134 10.26 -0.75 -29.92
N LYS A 135 9.22 -0.43 -29.20
CA LYS A 135 8.97 0.92 -28.68
C LYS A 135 10.04 1.31 -27.65
N ARG A 136 10.21 2.60 -27.46
CA ARG A 136 11.16 3.14 -26.50
C ARG A 136 10.42 3.74 -25.30
N TRP A 137 10.77 3.26 -24.11
CA TRP A 137 10.44 3.92 -22.85
C TRP A 137 11.59 4.83 -22.46
N ARG A 138 11.32 6.09 -22.15
CA ARG A 138 12.31 7.07 -21.72
C ARG A 138 12.01 7.49 -20.28
N ASN A 139 13.04 7.51 -19.44
CA ASN A 139 12.93 7.92 -18.04
C ASN A 139 13.53 9.29 -17.79
N LEU A 140 12.90 10.08 -16.93
CA LEU A 140 13.65 11.05 -16.14
C LEU A 140 14.58 10.29 -15.21
N THR A 141 15.82 10.76 -15.04
CA THR A 141 16.81 10.11 -14.17
C THR A 141 17.32 11.07 -13.11
N THR A 142 17.67 10.53 -11.94
CA THR A 142 18.34 11.23 -10.84
C THR A 142 19.47 10.37 -10.30
N ALA A 143 20.40 10.97 -9.58
CA ALA A 143 21.50 10.23 -8.94
C ALA A 143 20.97 9.13 -7.99
N ALA A 144 19.90 9.39 -7.25
CA ALA A 144 19.30 8.41 -6.35
C ALA A 144 18.70 7.19 -7.06
N LYS A 145 18.30 7.33 -8.33
CA LYS A 145 17.75 6.23 -9.14
C LYS A 145 18.78 5.56 -10.06
N SER A 146 20.07 5.88 -9.94
CA SER A 146 21.13 5.30 -10.77
C SER A 146 21.71 3.99 -10.22
N LYS A 147 21.48 3.68 -8.96
CA LYS A 147 21.92 2.47 -8.26
C LYS A 147 20.93 2.06 -7.18
N VAL A 148 21.15 0.91 -6.54
CA VAL A 148 20.42 0.50 -5.34
C VAL A 148 20.69 1.47 -4.20
N ALA A 149 19.69 1.78 -3.39
CA ALA A 149 19.83 2.68 -2.26
C ALA A 149 20.52 1.97 -1.08
N GLU A 150 21.53 2.61 -0.51
CA GLU A 150 22.28 2.11 0.64
C GLU A 150 22.36 3.12 1.79
N THR A 151 22.45 4.41 1.47
CA THR A 151 22.47 5.49 2.46
C THR A 151 21.07 6.05 2.69
N LEU A 152 20.85 6.66 3.84
CA LEU A 152 19.58 7.31 4.15
C LEU A 152 19.19 8.37 3.09
N ASP A 153 20.16 9.14 2.57
CA ASP A 153 19.88 10.14 1.54
C ASP A 153 19.46 9.51 0.19
N GLU A 154 19.99 8.35 -0.16
CA GLU A 154 19.57 7.61 -1.34
C GLU A 154 18.14 7.06 -1.20
N PHE A 155 17.76 6.56 -0.03
CA PHE A 155 16.36 6.19 0.25
C PHE A 155 15.43 7.40 0.15
N ARG A 156 15.78 8.54 0.77
CA ARG A 156 15.04 9.81 0.67
C ARG A 156 14.96 10.28 -0.78
N GLY A 157 16.04 10.12 -1.54
CA GLY A 157 16.12 10.46 -2.95
C GLY A 157 15.10 9.73 -3.82
N ASN A 158 14.71 8.50 -3.48
CA ASN A 158 13.64 7.78 -4.15
C ASN A 158 12.27 8.43 -3.93
N TYR A 159 11.96 8.89 -2.72
CA TYR A 159 10.73 9.66 -2.46
C TYR A 159 10.73 11.00 -3.18
N ARG A 160 11.88 11.73 -3.14
CA ARG A 160 12.03 12.99 -3.89
C ARG A 160 11.83 12.78 -5.39
N TYR A 161 12.28 11.64 -5.93
CA TYR A 161 12.07 11.29 -7.34
C TYR A 161 10.58 11.22 -7.69
N ASN A 162 9.77 10.50 -6.93
CA ASN A 162 8.34 10.38 -7.20
C ASN A 162 7.64 11.75 -7.14
N LEU A 163 8.11 12.66 -6.29
CA LEU A 163 7.60 14.02 -6.17
C LEU A 163 8.02 14.96 -7.33
N ILE A 164 8.87 14.53 -8.27
CA ILE A 164 9.12 15.27 -9.51
C ILE A 164 7.87 15.26 -10.40
N ASP A 165 7.09 14.17 -10.36
CA ASP A 165 5.88 14.01 -11.16
C ASP A 165 4.76 14.96 -10.70
N GLU A 166 4.17 15.69 -11.64
CA GLU A 166 3.11 16.67 -11.35
C GLU A 166 1.81 15.98 -10.90
N HIS A 167 1.45 14.85 -11.52
CA HIS A 167 0.23 14.11 -11.18
C HIS A 167 0.29 13.59 -9.76
N VAL A 168 1.45 13.07 -9.32
CA VAL A 168 1.68 12.64 -7.93
C VAL A 168 1.56 13.80 -6.97
N ARG A 169 2.22 14.94 -7.24
CA ARG A 169 2.13 16.10 -6.34
C ARG A 169 0.70 16.61 -6.21
N ARG A 170 -0.02 16.71 -7.33
CA ARG A 170 -1.40 17.17 -7.33
C ARG A 170 -2.34 16.21 -6.61
N PHE A 171 -2.18 14.91 -6.88
CA PHE A 171 -2.93 13.86 -6.19
C PHE A 171 -2.70 13.92 -4.66
N ASN A 172 -1.45 14.03 -4.22
CA ASN A 172 -1.10 14.11 -2.81
C ASN A 172 -1.62 15.39 -2.12
N ALA A 173 -1.80 16.49 -2.85
CA ALA A 173 -2.38 17.71 -2.31
C ALA A 173 -3.91 17.67 -2.21
N GLU A 174 -4.59 16.84 -3.01
CA GLU A 174 -6.06 16.81 -3.10
C GLU A 174 -6.69 15.56 -2.49
N VAL A 175 -5.92 14.48 -2.27
CA VAL A 175 -6.41 13.18 -1.78
C VAL A 175 -5.63 12.77 -0.53
N PRO A 176 -6.31 12.57 0.63
CA PRO A 176 -5.67 12.04 1.83
C PRO A 176 -5.03 10.68 1.58
N GLN A 177 -3.84 10.46 2.14
CA GLN A 177 -3.02 9.29 1.90
C GLN A 177 -3.01 8.38 3.14
N ILE A 178 -3.23 7.07 2.95
CA ILE A 178 -3.00 6.02 3.94
C ILE A 178 -1.95 5.09 3.37
N TRP A 179 -0.73 5.15 3.88
CA TRP A 179 0.36 4.33 3.38
C TRP A 179 0.61 3.13 4.28
N GLN A 180 0.86 1.99 3.68
CA GLN A 180 1.62 0.87 4.23
C GLN A 180 2.92 0.72 3.43
N TRP A 181 3.86 -0.07 3.88
CA TRP A 181 5.06 -0.39 3.14
C TRP A 181 5.07 -1.86 2.74
N ASP A 182 5.92 -2.19 1.77
CA ASP A 182 6.17 -3.52 1.32
C ASP A 182 7.69 -3.80 1.32
N ASP A 183 8.21 -4.58 0.42
CA ASP A 183 9.61 -4.98 0.42
C ASP A 183 10.52 -3.96 -0.29
N HIS A 184 10.09 -3.39 -1.41
CA HIS A 184 10.92 -2.49 -2.22
C HIS A 184 11.21 -1.13 -1.60
N GLU A 185 10.55 -0.76 -0.52
CA GLU A 185 11.03 0.32 0.32
C GLU A 185 12.42 0.00 0.87
N THR A 186 12.78 -1.28 0.99
CA THR A 186 14.10 -1.77 1.41
C THR A 186 14.84 -2.46 0.26
N THR A 187 14.36 -3.62 -0.19
CA THR A 187 14.88 -4.42 -1.31
C THR A 187 13.94 -5.57 -1.64
N ASN A 188 13.88 -5.96 -2.90
CA ASN A 188 13.03 -7.07 -3.41
C ASN A 188 13.01 -8.28 -2.49
N ASN A 189 11.82 -8.75 -2.17
CA ASN A 189 11.53 -9.88 -1.28
C ASN A 189 12.20 -9.76 0.09
N TRP A 190 12.26 -8.55 0.66
CA TRP A 190 12.90 -8.33 1.96
C TRP A 190 12.29 -9.18 3.07
N SER A 191 13.17 -9.85 3.77
CA SER A 191 12.90 -10.57 5.02
C SER A 191 14.15 -10.56 5.90
N PRO A 192 14.06 -10.87 7.21
CA PRO A 192 15.22 -11.02 8.07
C PRO A 192 16.25 -11.98 7.49
N GLY A 193 17.54 -11.63 7.61
CA GLY A 193 18.64 -12.47 7.13
C GLY A 193 18.80 -12.54 5.60
N LYS A 194 18.07 -11.73 4.82
CA LYS A 194 18.21 -11.71 3.36
C LYS A 194 19.64 -11.44 2.95
N GLN A 195 20.15 -12.30 2.06
CA GLN A 195 21.47 -12.12 1.45
C GLN A 195 21.35 -11.16 0.26
N LEU A 196 22.10 -10.08 0.35
CA LEU A 196 22.13 -9.03 -0.67
C LEU A 196 23.06 -9.42 -1.81
N ASP A 197 22.65 -9.11 -3.04
CA ASP A 197 23.44 -9.37 -4.26
C ASP A 197 24.66 -8.43 -4.40
N ALA A 198 25.42 -8.60 -5.48
CA ALA A 198 26.67 -7.89 -5.70
C ALA A 198 26.51 -6.38 -5.94
N ARG A 199 25.30 -5.88 -6.15
CA ARG A 199 25.02 -4.44 -6.35
C ARG A 199 25.20 -3.64 -5.06
N TYR A 200 25.12 -4.32 -3.87
CA TYR A 200 25.22 -3.70 -2.55
C TYR A 200 26.62 -3.78 -1.99
N HIS A 201 27.12 -2.67 -1.44
CA HIS A 201 28.33 -2.63 -0.62
C HIS A 201 27.99 -2.85 0.87
N VAL A 202 26.87 -2.32 1.34
CA VAL A 202 26.30 -2.64 2.66
C VAL A 202 25.74 -4.06 2.61
N ARG A 203 26.26 -4.96 3.43
CA ARG A 203 25.87 -6.37 3.45
C ARG A 203 24.87 -6.73 4.54
N ASP A 204 24.65 -5.85 5.48
CA ASP A 204 23.73 -6.02 6.60
C ASP A 204 22.36 -5.49 6.21
N ILE A 205 21.40 -6.41 6.03
CA ILE A 205 20.01 -6.07 5.65
C ILE A 205 19.33 -5.23 6.74
N ASP A 206 19.64 -5.42 8.02
CA ASP A 206 19.02 -4.68 9.11
C ASP A 206 19.43 -3.20 9.09
N VAL A 207 20.66 -2.91 8.64
CA VAL A 207 21.12 -1.54 8.41
C VAL A 207 20.34 -0.88 7.28
N LEU A 208 20.08 -1.59 6.18
CA LEU A 208 19.27 -1.07 5.06
C LEU A 208 17.82 -0.85 5.50
N ALA A 209 17.20 -1.85 6.13
CA ALA A 209 15.83 -1.79 6.62
C ALA A 209 15.61 -0.62 7.60
N LYS A 210 16.57 -0.36 8.49
CA LYS A 210 16.51 0.79 9.41
C LYS A 210 16.51 2.12 8.66
N ARG A 211 17.37 2.27 7.64
CA ARG A 211 17.44 3.48 6.81
C ARG A 211 16.18 3.67 5.96
N ALA A 212 15.70 2.59 5.33
CA ALA A 212 14.47 2.55 4.58
C ALA A 212 13.28 2.97 5.43
N ARG A 213 13.13 2.36 6.62
CA ARG A 213 12.07 2.68 7.57
C ARG A 213 12.12 4.15 8.01
N GLN A 214 13.30 4.70 8.27
CA GLN A 214 13.43 6.11 8.63
C GLN A 214 12.93 6.99 7.48
N ALA A 215 13.39 6.76 6.24
CA ALA A 215 12.94 7.51 5.09
C ALA A 215 11.42 7.37 4.87
N PHE A 216 10.87 6.15 4.93
CA PHE A 216 9.43 5.91 4.86
C PHE A 216 8.66 6.75 5.89
N LEU A 217 9.07 6.70 7.15
CA LEU A 217 8.38 7.42 8.23
C LEU A 217 8.54 8.95 8.13
N GLU A 218 9.57 9.47 7.46
CA GLU A 218 9.72 10.90 7.19
C GLU A 218 8.74 11.39 6.11
N TYR A 219 8.46 10.56 5.10
CA TYR A 219 7.60 10.91 3.96
C TYR A 219 6.14 10.48 4.14
N ALA A 220 5.88 9.38 4.84
CA ALA A 220 4.52 8.90 5.06
C ALA A 220 3.69 9.85 5.92
N PRO A 221 2.45 10.22 5.53
CA PRO A 221 1.60 11.13 6.28
C PRO A 221 0.94 10.42 7.47
N MET A 222 1.74 9.92 8.40
CA MET A 222 1.31 9.16 9.56
C MET A 222 1.36 10.00 10.83
N ARG A 223 0.27 9.96 11.62
CA ARG A 223 0.22 10.61 12.93
C ARG A 223 0.98 9.80 13.98
N GLY A 224 1.58 10.50 14.96
CA GLY A 224 2.26 9.85 16.10
C GLY A 224 3.58 9.18 15.76
N VAL A 225 4.09 9.37 14.55
CA VAL A 225 5.41 8.86 14.15
C VAL A 225 6.49 9.74 14.76
N ARG A 226 7.44 9.13 15.47
CA ARG A 226 8.61 9.81 15.99
C ARG A 226 9.68 9.92 14.92
N ALA A 227 10.42 11.02 14.97
CA ALA A 227 11.54 11.28 14.05
C ALA A 227 12.71 10.28 14.20
N ASP A 228 12.74 9.51 15.29
CA ASP A 228 13.72 8.44 15.55
C ASP A 228 13.43 7.11 14.83
N GLY A 229 12.37 7.06 14.02
CA GLY A 229 12.00 5.88 13.25
C GLY A 229 11.27 4.78 14.05
N ASN A 230 10.91 5.02 15.30
CA ASN A 230 10.26 4.02 16.18
C ASN A 230 8.72 3.96 16.02
N GLY A 231 8.17 4.51 14.95
CA GLY A 231 6.73 4.46 14.68
C GLY A 231 6.24 3.09 14.21
N ARG A 232 5.14 2.60 14.76
CA ARG A 232 4.46 1.39 14.31
C ARG A 232 3.68 1.68 13.02
N ILE A 233 3.87 0.84 11.98
CA ILE A 233 3.21 1.02 10.68
C ILE A 233 1.79 0.47 10.70
N TYR A 234 1.57 -0.74 11.26
CA TYR A 234 0.23 -1.29 11.33
C TYR A 234 -0.68 -0.48 12.28
N ARG A 235 -1.87 -0.19 11.82
CA ARG A 235 -2.82 0.67 12.52
C ARG A 235 -4.24 0.49 12.02
N LYS A 236 -5.22 0.95 12.81
CA LYS A 236 -6.61 1.07 12.39
C LYS A 236 -6.96 2.52 12.05
N ILE A 237 -7.64 2.71 10.94
CA ILE A 237 -8.25 3.97 10.53
C ILE A 237 -9.76 3.82 10.63
N ALA A 238 -10.37 4.46 11.62
CA ALA A 238 -11.81 4.52 11.74
C ALA A 238 -12.36 5.61 10.81
N TYR A 239 -13.10 5.22 9.77
CA TYR A 239 -13.65 6.14 8.76
C TYR A 239 -15.19 6.19 8.85
N GLY A 240 -15.69 6.66 9.98
CA GLY A 240 -17.13 6.76 10.24
C GLY A 240 -17.80 5.43 10.56
N PRO A 241 -19.14 5.37 10.54
CA PRO A 241 -19.87 4.18 10.96
C PRO A 241 -19.89 3.05 9.92
N LEU A 242 -19.52 3.33 8.68
CA LEU A 242 -19.55 2.34 7.60
C LEU A 242 -18.24 1.62 7.38
N LEU A 243 -17.09 2.19 7.78
CA LEU A 243 -15.79 1.65 7.39
C LEU A 243 -14.75 1.77 8.50
N ASP A 244 -14.11 0.65 8.82
CA ASP A 244 -12.80 0.59 9.47
C ASP A 244 -11.79 -0.04 8.51
N VAL A 245 -10.62 0.58 8.37
CA VAL A 245 -9.49 0.06 7.60
C VAL A 245 -8.40 -0.41 8.57
N PHE A 246 -8.00 -1.67 8.44
CA PHE A 246 -6.94 -2.30 9.23
C PHE A 246 -5.71 -2.41 8.34
N VAL A 247 -4.79 -1.49 8.49
CA VAL A 247 -3.53 -1.44 7.75
C VAL A 247 -2.54 -2.39 8.39
N LEU A 248 -2.05 -3.38 7.65
CA LEU A 248 -1.09 -4.36 8.14
C LEU A 248 0.36 -3.93 7.83
N ASP A 249 1.29 -4.53 8.55
CA ASP A 249 2.73 -4.49 8.30
C ASP A 249 3.20 -5.94 8.15
N MET A 250 3.32 -6.40 6.91
CA MET A 250 3.66 -7.79 6.60
C MET A 250 5.18 -7.98 6.44
N ARG A 251 5.97 -6.96 6.72
CA ARG A 251 7.43 -6.98 6.54
C ARG A 251 8.23 -6.93 7.83
N SER A 252 7.85 -6.08 8.80
CA SER A 252 8.67 -5.84 10.01
C SER A 252 8.75 -7.03 10.96
N TYR A 253 7.77 -7.93 10.95
CA TYR A 253 7.59 -8.94 12.01
C TYR A 253 7.66 -10.38 11.48
N ARG A 254 7.95 -10.57 10.20
CA ARG A 254 7.99 -11.87 9.55
C ARG A 254 9.30 -12.61 9.81
N GLY A 255 9.24 -13.94 9.74
CA GLY A 255 10.43 -14.78 9.67
C GLY A 255 11.14 -14.68 8.32
N ALA A 256 12.37 -15.21 8.24
CA ALA A 256 13.11 -15.27 7.00
C ALA A 256 12.35 -16.04 5.90
N ASN A 257 12.57 -15.67 4.63
CA ASN A 257 12.03 -16.43 3.51
C ASN A 257 12.66 -17.85 3.47
N SER A 258 11.81 -18.85 3.46
CA SER A 258 12.17 -20.27 3.54
C SER A 258 11.23 -21.10 2.66
N ASP A 259 11.31 -22.44 2.77
CA ASP A 259 10.33 -23.36 2.16
C ASP A 259 8.90 -23.18 2.73
N ASN A 260 8.78 -22.42 3.83
CA ASN A 260 7.50 -22.07 4.45
C ASN A 260 6.64 -23.29 4.85
N LEU A 261 7.30 -24.40 5.25
CA LEU A 261 6.66 -25.68 5.59
C LEU A 261 6.78 -26.03 7.07
N GLN A 262 7.08 -25.08 7.95
CA GLN A 262 7.19 -25.29 9.38
C GLN A 262 5.90 -25.91 9.93
N PRO A 263 5.96 -27.07 10.64
CA PRO A 263 4.75 -27.78 11.09
C PRO A 263 4.08 -27.12 12.31
N GLN A 264 4.78 -26.24 13.00
CA GLN A 264 4.30 -25.54 14.20
C GLN A 264 4.51 -24.03 14.08
N PRO A 265 3.65 -23.20 14.70
CA PRO A 265 3.89 -21.77 14.83
C PRO A 265 5.22 -21.49 15.56
N GLY A 266 5.89 -20.42 15.15
CA GLY A 266 7.15 -19.98 15.74
C GLY A 266 7.73 -18.80 15.00
N PRO A 267 8.88 -18.25 15.44
CA PRO A 267 9.50 -17.09 14.77
C PRO A 267 9.76 -17.29 13.28
N ASP A 268 10.15 -18.52 12.86
CA ASP A 268 10.43 -18.82 11.46
C ASP A 268 9.17 -18.99 10.59
N ALA A 269 8.02 -19.21 11.23
CA ALA A 269 6.70 -19.29 10.59
C ALA A 269 5.89 -17.99 10.75
N ALA A 270 6.45 -16.97 11.40
CA ALA A 270 5.75 -15.71 11.60
C ALA A 270 5.64 -14.94 10.29
N PHE A 271 4.51 -14.25 10.13
CA PHE A 271 4.27 -13.32 9.05
C PHE A 271 3.84 -11.95 9.58
N LEU A 272 2.77 -11.90 10.35
CA LEU A 272 2.33 -10.72 11.09
C LEU A 272 3.04 -10.58 12.44
N GLY A 273 3.47 -11.71 12.97
CA GLY A 273 3.99 -11.82 14.33
C GLY A 273 2.89 -11.78 15.40
N PRO A 274 3.20 -12.30 16.60
CA PRO A 274 2.18 -12.53 17.63
C PRO A 274 1.52 -11.22 18.15
N GLU A 275 2.29 -10.14 18.24
CA GLU A 275 1.77 -8.87 18.76
C GLU A 275 0.80 -8.21 17.77
N GLN A 276 1.15 -8.17 16.49
CA GLN A 276 0.28 -7.62 15.45
C GLN A 276 -0.96 -8.48 15.25
N LEU A 277 -0.83 -9.81 15.25
CA LEU A 277 -1.96 -10.73 15.14
C LEU A 277 -2.94 -10.54 16.30
N ALA A 278 -2.45 -10.47 17.54
CA ALA A 278 -3.29 -10.22 18.71
C ALA A 278 -3.94 -8.82 18.67
N TRP A 279 -3.23 -7.80 18.20
CA TRP A 279 -3.79 -6.48 17.96
C TRP A 279 -4.91 -6.53 16.92
N LEU A 280 -4.70 -7.18 15.79
CA LEU A 280 -5.68 -7.26 14.71
C LEU A 280 -6.96 -7.98 15.18
N GLN A 281 -6.83 -9.08 15.87
CA GLN A 281 -7.96 -9.82 16.45
C GLN A 281 -8.77 -8.94 17.42
N ARG A 282 -8.10 -8.23 18.32
CA ARG A 282 -8.75 -7.33 19.27
C ARG A 282 -9.46 -6.16 18.58
N GLU A 283 -8.81 -5.52 17.60
CA GLU A 283 -9.38 -4.37 16.90
C GLU A 283 -10.54 -4.77 15.98
N LEU A 284 -10.47 -5.94 15.33
CA LEU A 284 -11.57 -6.50 14.54
C LEU A 284 -12.79 -6.81 15.45
N ALA A 285 -12.58 -7.46 16.60
CA ALA A 285 -13.65 -7.76 17.54
C ALA A 285 -14.27 -6.48 18.14
N GLY A 286 -13.48 -5.43 18.34
CA GLY A 286 -13.95 -4.14 18.85
C GLY A 286 -14.58 -3.23 17.79
N SER A 287 -14.50 -3.58 16.51
CA SER A 287 -15.01 -2.76 15.41
C SER A 287 -16.54 -2.75 15.36
N ARG A 288 -17.11 -1.57 15.35
CA ARG A 288 -18.55 -1.34 15.15
C ARG A 288 -18.90 -0.87 13.73
N ALA A 289 -17.89 -0.67 12.89
CA ALA A 289 -18.11 -0.29 11.50
C ALA A 289 -18.82 -1.43 10.74
N GLN A 290 -19.65 -1.09 9.78
CA GLN A 290 -20.34 -2.07 8.95
C GLN A 290 -19.34 -2.93 8.16
N TRP A 291 -18.35 -2.30 7.53
CA TRP A 291 -17.30 -2.94 6.74
C TRP A 291 -15.94 -2.89 7.47
N LYS A 292 -15.18 -3.97 7.38
CA LYS A 292 -13.81 -4.12 7.85
C LYS A 292 -12.95 -4.42 6.63
N VAL A 293 -12.24 -3.42 6.16
CA VAL A 293 -11.24 -3.60 5.11
C VAL A 293 -9.92 -3.97 5.76
N ILE A 294 -9.38 -5.14 5.41
CA ILE A 294 -8.04 -5.57 5.79
C ILE A 294 -7.13 -5.20 4.62
N ALA A 295 -6.28 -4.20 4.84
CA ALA A 295 -5.32 -3.72 3.89
C ALA A 295 -4.00 -4.47 4.11
N ALA A 296 -3.66 -5.32 3.16
CA ALA A 296 -2.44 -6.10 3.11
C ALA A 296 -1.59 -5.64 1.91
N ASP A 297 -0.27 -5.80 1.98
CA ASP A 297 0.59 -5.55 0.83
C ASP A 297 0.40 -6.65 -0.21
N MET A 298 0.48 -7.93 0.18
CA MET A 298 0.40 -9.07 -0.74
C MET A 298 -0.84 -9.95 -0.55
N PRO A 299 -1.24 -10.69 -1.61
CA PRO A 299 -2.37 -11.62 -1.58
C PRO A 299 -2.13 -12.85 -0.70
N ILE A 300 -3.24 -13.40 -0.15
CA ILE A 300 -3.20 -14.54 0.78
C ILE A 300 -2.84 -15.85 0.07
N GLY A 301 -3.49 -16.15 -1.04
CA GLY A 301 -3.47 -17.48 -1.68
C GLY A 301 -2.69 -17.51 -2.99
N LEU A 302 -1.79 -16.58 -3.23
CA LEU A 302 -0.92 -16.56 -4.40
C LEU A 302 0.51 -16.98 -4.04
N GLN A 303 1.09 -17.82 -4.88
CA GLN A 303 2.48 -18.25 -4.74
C GLN A 303 3.42 -17.18 -5.29
N VAL A 304 4.26 -16.58 -4.44
CA VAL A 304 5.31 -15.63 -4.83
C VAL A 304 6.66 -16.22 -4.43
N PRO A 305 7.49 -16.66 -5.41
CA PRO A 305 8.77 -17.31 -5.13
C PRO A 305 9.86 -16.30 -4.78
N ASP A 306 10.81 -16.71 -3.93
CA ASP A 306 12.06 -16.01 -3.61
C ASP A 306 13.30 -16.88 -3.93
N GLY A 307 13.31 -17.54 -5.08
CA GLY A 307 14.39 -18.42 -5.51
C GLY A 307 14.45 -19.73 -4.72
N GLU A 308 15.67 -20.28 -4.57
CA GLU A 308 15.91 -21.55 -3.91
C GLU A 308 16.92 -21.40 -2.75
N ASP A 309 16.88 -22.31 -1.78
CA ASP A 309 17.90 -22.43 -0.75
C ASP A 309 19.14 -23.19 -1.27
N ALA A 310 20.18 -23.32 -0.44
CA ALA A 310 21.41 -24.02 -0.78
C ALA A 310 21.23 -25.53 -1.12
N ASN A 311 20.07 -26.09 -0.80
CA ASN A 311 19.71 -27.49 -1.07
C ASN A 311 18.77 -27.63 -2.29
N GLY A 312 18.47 -26.53 -3.01
CA GLY A 312 17.57 -26.51 -4.15
C GLY A 312 16.08 -26.58 -3.76
N ARG A 313 15.72 -26.27 -2.52
CA ARG A 313 14.31 -26.17 -2.10
C ARG A 313 13.79 -24.78 -2.39
N PRO A 314 12.55 -24.65 -2.91
CA PRO A 314 11.96 -23.33 -3.14
C PRO A 314 11.87 -22.53 -1.85
N ARG A 315 12.12 -21.23 -1.95
CA ARG A 315 11.80 -20.27 -0.90
C ARG A 315 10.63 -19.44 -1.36
N TRP A 316 9.76 -19.11 -0.42
CA TRP A 316 8.56 -18.33 -0.67
C TRP A 316 8.65 -16.97 0.03
N GLU A 317 8.32 -15.94 -0.71
CA GLU A 317 8.02 -14.64 -0.15
C GLU A 317 6.61 -14.60 0.42
N ALA A 318 5.68 -15.20 -0.30
CA ALA A 318 4.25 -15.24 -0.01
C ALA A 318 3.90 -15.89 1.35
N ILE A 319 2.63 -15.71 1.72
CA ILE A 319 1.96 -16.52 2.74
C ILE A 319 1.84 -17.96 2.26
N ALA A 320 1.37 -18.14 1.03
CA ALA A 320 1.24 -19.41 0.34
C ALA A 320 2.60 -20.11 0.14
N ASN A 321 2.64 -21.42 0.33
CA ASN A 321 3.85 -22.24 0.29
C ASN A 321 3.90 -23.26 -0.85
N GLY A 322 2.82 -23.36 -1.64
CA GLY A 322 2.69 -24.31 -2.75
C GLY A 322 2.36 -25.75 -2.33
N ASP A 323 2.22 -26.05 -1.03
CA ASP A 323 1.74 -27.33 -0.52
C ASP A 323 0.22 -27.26 -0.30
N PRO A 324 -0.62 -27.93 -1.10
CA PRO A 324 -2.09 -27.81 -1.02
C PRO A 324 -2.70 -28.53 0.20
N GLY A 325 -1.96 -28.66 1.28
CA GLY A 325 -2.34 -29.39 2.49
C GLY A 325 -2.93 -28.53 3.60
N ALA A 326 -2.81 -29.02 4.83
CA ALA A 326 -3.13 -28.26 6.03
C ALA A 326 -2.16 -27.07 6.19
N PRO A 327 -2.59 -25.94 6.80
CA PRO A 327 -1.76 -24.77 6.96
C PRO A 327 -0.41 -25.06 7.61
N ARG A 328 0.67 -24.64 6.96
CA ARG A 328 2.06 -24.71 7.44
C ARG A 328 2.74 -23.35 7.32
N GLY A 329 3.86 -23.19 8.00
CA GLY A 329 4.62 -21.95 7.96
C GLY A 329 3.74 -20.75 8.25
N ARG A 330 3.82 -19.73 7.42
CA ARG A 330 3.09 -18.46 7.55
C ARG A 330 1.57 -18.59 7.44
N GLU A 331 1.09 -19.61 6.74
CA GLU A 331 -0.36 -19.89 6.62
C GLU A 331 -1.02 -20.17 7.98
N GLN A 332 -0.27 -20.61 8.98
CA GLN A 332 -0.79 -20.90 10.33
C GLN A 332 -1.30 -19.61 11.02
N GLU A 333 -0.65 -18.47 10.80
CA GLU A 333 -1.15 -17.20 11.35
C GLU A 333 -2.43 -16.74 10.65
N ILE A 334 -2.51 -16.89 9.33
CA ILE A 334 -3.72 -16.58 8.56
C ILE A 334 -4.87 -17.53 8.92
N ALA A 335 -4.61 -18.83 9.05
CA ALA A 335 -5.60 -19.81 9.53
C ALA A 335 -6.11 -19.44 10.95
N THR A 336 -5.21 -18.99 11.82
CA THR A 336 -5.57 -18.53 13.17
C THR A 336 -6.45 -17.28 13.11
N LEU A 337 -6.14 -16.32 12.24
CA LEU A 337 -6.93 -15.12 12.04
C LEU A 337 -8.31 -15.43 11.46
N LEU A 338 -8.37 -16.22 10.39
CA LEU A 338 -9.63 -16.59 9.73
C LEU A 338 -10.56 -17.39 10.66
N ARG A 339 -10.00 -18.34 11.41
CA ARG A 339 -10.73 -19.08 12.47
C ARG A 339 -11.28 -18.14 13.53
N PHE A 340 -10.48 -17.16 13.97
CA PHE A 340 -10.94 -16.15 14.94
C PHE A 340 -12.09 -15.31 14.38
N ILE A 341 -11.98 -14.82 13.15
CA ILE A 341 -13.04 -14.04 12.47
C ILE A 341 -14.35 -14.84 12.44
N SER A 342 -14.30 -16.12 12.06
CA SER A 342 -15.47 -17.00 12.01
C SER A 342 -16.07 -17.23 13.40
N ARG A 343 -15.27 -17.64 14.39
CA ARG A 343 -15.74 -17.96 15.76
C ARG A 343 -16.26 -16.72 16.49
N ALA A 344 -15.66 -15.58 16.28
CA ALA A 344 -16.12 -14.30 16.86
C ALA A 344 -17.30 -13.68 16.07
N ARG A 345 -17.77 -14.36 15.00
CA ARG A 345 -18.84 -13.90 14.10
C ARG A 345 -18.60 -12.49 13.55
N ILE A 346 -17.37 -12.15 13.26
CA ILE A 346 -17.00 -10.89 12.63
C ILE A 346 -17.44 -10.95 11.17
N ARG A 347 -18.33 -10.06 10.76
CA ARG A 347 -18.92 -10.04 9.42
C ARG A 347 -18.40 -8.85 8.60
N ASN A 348 -18.61 -8.95 7.28
CA ASN A 348 -18.32 -7.88 6.32
C ASN A 348 -16.83 -7.54 6.28
N THR A 349 -15.98 -8.55 6.17
CA THR A 349 -14.54 -8.41 5.95
C THR A 349 -14.23 -8.50 4.47
N VAL A 350 -13.36 -7.62 3.96
CA VAL A 350 -12.84 -7.61 2.59
C VAL A 350 -11.33 -7.35 2.64
N TRP A 351 -10.57 -8.08 1.84
CA TRP A 351 -9.12 -7.89 1.71
C TRP A 351 -8.79 -7.08 0.47
N LEU A 352 -7.91 -6.08 0.62
CA LEU A 352 -7.37 -5.27 -0.47
C LEU A 352 -5.86 -5.40 -0.46
N THR A 353 -5.28 -5.76 -1.61
CA THR A 353 -3.86 -6.09 -1.76
C THR A 353 -3.25 -5.52 -3.04
N ALA A 354 -1.93 -5.66 -3.23
CA ALA A 354 -1.17 -5.27 -4.42
C ALA A 354 -0.01 -6.25 -4.68
N ASP A 355 1.25 -5.82 -4.78
CA ASP A 355 2.51 -6.57 -4.85
C ASP A 355 2.74 -7.37 -6.14
N VAL A 356 1.76 -8.14 -6.60
CA VAL A 356 1.96 -9.10 -7.72
C VAL A 356 1.87 -8.49 -9.12
N HIS A 357 1.67 -7.19 -9.23
CA HIS A 357 1.74 -6.40 -10.47
C HIS A 357 0.75 -6.80 -11.58
N TYR A 358 -0.45 -7.20 -11.20
CA TYR A 358 -1.63 -7.34 -12.07
C TYR A 358 -2.91 -7.15 -11.25
N CYS A 359 -4.05 -6.95 -11.89
CA CYS A 359 -5.29 -6.88 -11.14
C CYS A 359 -6.06 -8.20 -11.14
N ALA A 360 -6.65 -8.54 -9.98
CA ALA A 360 -7.46 -9.73 -9.81
C ALA A 360 -8.55 -9.58 -8.76
N ALA A 361 -9.55 -10.44 -8.83
CA ALA A 361 -10.56 -10.65 -7.80
C ALA A 361 -10.61 -12.14 -7.46
N HIS A 362 -10.36 -12.46 -6.20
CA HIS A 362 -10.39 -13.81 -5.68
C HIS A 362 -11.53 -13.98 -4.70
N TYR A 363 -12.19 -15.14 -4.76
CA TYR A 363 -13.22 -15.51 -3.80
C TYR A 363 -12.78 -16.78 -3.07
N TYR A 364 -12.62 -16.68 -1.76
CA TYR A 364 -12.20 -17.76 -0.89
C TYR A 364 -13.43 -18.46 -0.30
N HIS A 365 -13.48 -19.78 -0.40
CA HIS A 365 -14.60 -20.55 0.10
C HIS A 365 -14.14 -21.84 0.78
N PRO A 366 -14.61 -22.15 2.01
CA PRO A 366 -14.15 -23.33 2.77
C PRO A 366 -14.37 -24.65 2.05
N ASP A 367 -15.41 -24.79 1.23
CA ASP A 367 -15.68 -26.05 0.50
C ASP A 367 -14.61 -26.40 -0.55
N ARG A 368 -13.73 -25.46 -0.88
CA ARG A 368 -12.62 -25.65 -1.83
C ARG A 368 -11.25 -25.59 -1.16
N ALA A 369 -11.24 -25.42 0.15
CA ALA A 369 -10.04 -25.22 0.93
C ALA A 369 -9.62 -26.49 1.67
N ALA A 370 -8.30 -26.69 1.83
CA ALA A 370 -7.79 -27.70 2.75
C ALA A 370 -8.07 -27.30 4.22
N PHE A 371 -8.00 -26.02 4.53
CA PHE A 371 -8.42 -25.44 5.81
C PHE A 371 -9.82 -24.85 5.68
N GLN A 372 -10.78 -25.35 6.47
CA GLN A 372 -12.21 -25.05 6.31
C GLN A 372 -12.82 -24.22 7.44
N GLU A 373 -12.07 -23.89 8.49
CA GLU A 373 -12.62 -23.18 9.66
C GLU A 373 -12.69 -21.65 9.43
N PHE A 374 -13.35 -21.22 8.35
CA PHE A 374 -13.55 -19.80 8.06
C PHE A 374 -14.85 -19.54 7.29
N GLU A 375 -15.31 -18.29 7.26
CA GLU A 375 -16.43 -17.83 6.43
C GLU A 375 -15.91 -17.35 5.08
N PRO A 376 -16.67 -17.51 3.99
CA PRO A 376 -16.25 -17.03 2.67
C PRO A 376 -15.94 -15.53 2.66
N PHE A 377 -14.93 -15.13 1.90
CA PHE A 377 -14.53 -13.72 1.78
C PHE A 377 -13.94 -13.39 0.40
N TRP A 378 -13.92 -12.09 0.11
CA TRP A 378 -13.30 -11.54 -1.09
C TRP A 378 -11.93 -10.96 -0.81
N GLU A 379 -11.02 -11.16 -1.74
CA GLU A 379 -9.74 -10.48 -1.86
C GLU A 379 -9.65 -9.83 -3.24
N PHE A 380 -9.23 -8.57 -3.28
CA PHE A 380 -9.01 -7.85 -4.53
C PHE A 380 -7.59 -7.34 -4.60
N VAL A 381 -6.97 -7.53 -5.75
CA VAL A 381 -5.59 -7.14 -6.06
C VAL A 381 -5.64 -5.95 -7.00
N GLY A 382 -4.98 -4.86 -6.62
CA GLY A 382 -4.85 -3.64 -7.41
C GLY A 382 -3.38 -3.28 -7.60
N GLY A 383 -2.96 -2.98 -8.82
CA GLY A 383 -1.59 -2.61 -9.16
C GLY A 383 -1.15 -3.20 -10.51
N PRO A 384 0.04 -2.81 -10.98
CA PRO A 384 0.90 -1.75 -10.45
C PRO A 384 0.43 -0.35 -10.90
N LEU A 385 0.87 0.69 -10.17
CA LEU A 385 0.63 2.09 -10.58
C LEU A 385 1.57 2.54 -11.69
N ASN A 386 2.87 2.31 -11.53
CA ASN A 386 3.89 2.67 -12.53
C ASN A 386 5.13 1.79 -12.36
N ALA A 387 4.98 0.52 -12.65
CA ALA A 387 6.04 -0.48 -12.61
C ALA A 387 5.84 -1.50 -13.74
N GLY A 388 6.79 -2.39 -13.94
CA GLY A 388 6.61 -3.54 -14.83
C GLY A 388 5.47 -4.42 -14.36
N SER A 389 4.67 -4.96 -15.27
CA SER A 389 3.58 -5.86 -14.95
C SER A 389 4.00 -7.31 -15.07
N PHE A 390 3.44 -8.18 -14.22
CA PHE A 390 3.79 -9.60 -14.12
C PHE A 390 2.55 -10.49 -14.02
N GLY A 391 2.74 -11.75 -13.72
CA GLY A 391 1.69 -12.72 -13.44
C GLY A 391 1.10 -13.43 -14.65
N PRO A 392 0.01 -14.17 -14.49
CA PRO A 392 -0.61 -14.43 -13.19
C PRO A 392 0.18 -15.44 -12.34
N ASN A 393 0.10 -15.30 -11.01
CA ASN A 393 0.70 -16.23 -10.08
C ASN A 393 -0.14 -17.50 -9.91
N ALA A 394 0.51 -18.63 -9.57
CA ALA A 394 -0.19 -19.84 -9.22
C ALA A 394 -0.97 -19.69 -7.92
N LEU A 395 -2.14 -20.34 -7.84
CA LEU A 395 -2.94 -20.38 -6.63
C LEU A 395 -2.46 -21.47 -5.68
N ASP A 396 -2.68 -21.25 -4.39
CA ASP A 396 -2.54 -22.26 -3.34
C ASP A 396 -3.91 -22.66 -2.80
N ALA A 397 -4.15 -23.97 -2.63
CA ALA A 397 -5.44 -24.50 -2.24
C ALA A 397 -5.69 -24.51 -0.72
N THR A 398 -4.72 -24.12 0.11
CA THR A 398 -4.85 -24.13 1.58
C THR A 398 -6.09 -23.39 2.04
N PHE A 399 -6.37 -22.20 1.46
CA PHE A 399 -7.57 -21.42 1.74
C PHE A 399 -8.59 -21.39 0.58
N GLY A 400 -8.40 -22.20 -0.47
CA GLY A 400 -9.38 -22.43 -1.54
C GLY A 400 -9.77 -21.19 -2.36
N PRO A 401 -8.84 -20.34 -2.83
CA PRO A 401 -9.16 -19.20 -3.69
C PRO A 401 -9.69 -19.66 -5.04
N SER A 402 -10.62 -18.88 -5.59
CA SER A 402 -11.05 -18.99 -6.97
C SER A 402 -10.85 -17.66 -7.67
N VAL A 403 -10.30 -17.69 -8.88
CA VAL A 403 -10.22 -16.51 -9.74
C VAL A 403 -11.60 -16.17 -10.26
N MET A 404 -12.14 -15.05 -9.80
CA MET A 404 -13.40 -14.51 -10.31
C MET A 404 -13.15 -13.53 -11.45
N PHE A 405 -11.99 -12.88 -11.43
CA PHE A 405 -11.46 -12.02 -12.49
C PHE A 405 -9.95 -11.92 -12.34
N GLN A 406 -9.24 -11.88 -13.48
CA GLN A 406 -7.84 -11.46 -13.52
C GLN A 406 -7.51 -10.81 -14.85
N LYS A 407 -6.62 -9.82 -14.83
CA LYS A 407 -6.01 -9.23 -16.02
C LYS A 407 -4.52 -9.05 -15.76
N ALA A 408 -3.75 -9.94 -16.36
CA ALA A 408 -2.29 -10.00 -16.27
C ALA A 408 -1.67 -9.85 -17.66
N PRO A 409 -0.40 -9.40 -17.78
CA PRO A 409 0.28 -9.23 -19.03
C PRO A 409 0.65 -10.59 -19.65
N PRO A 410 0.93 -10.62 -20.97
CA PRO A 410 1.34 -11.85 -21.67
C PRO A 410 2.78 -12.28 -21.39
N ALA A 411 3.61 -11.39 -20.83
CA ALA A 411 5.01 -11.65 -20.52
C ALA A 411 5.44 -10.90 -19.24
N PRO A 412 6.41 -11.46 -18.48
CA PRO A 412 6.96 -10.79 -17.31
C PRO A 412 7.59 -9.44 -17.65
N ASN A 413 7.51 -8.50 -16.71
CA ASN A 413 8.05 -7.14 -16.83
C ASN A 413 7.54 -6.37 -18.06
N THR A 414 6.27 -6.59 -18.42
CA THR A 414 5.59 -5.82 -19.46
C THR A 414 5.51 -4.33 -19.06
N SER A 415 5.83 -3.45 -20.00
CA SER A 415 5.94 -2.01 -19.73
C SER A 415 4.58 -1.35 -19.47
N PRO A 416 4.57 -0.19 -18.79
CA PRO A 416 3.34 0.59 -18.61
C PRO A 416 2.70 1.04 -19.93
N LEU A 417 3.44 1.08 -21.05
CA LEU A 417 2.89 1.41 -22.37
C LEU A 417 1.90 0.36 -22.89
N ALA A 418 1.96 -0.87 -22.39
CA ALA A 418 1.07 -1.95 -22.80
C ALA A 418 -0.31 -1.90 -22.10
N GLY A 419 -0.52 -0.97 -21.14
CA GLY A 419 -1.83 -0.74 -20.51
C GLY A 419 -2.19 -1.71 -19.39
N TYR A 420 -1.21 -2.39 -18.77
CA TYR A 420 -1.41 -3.27 -17.62
C TYR A 420 -1.12 -2.56 -16.29
N GLN A 421 -1.54 -1.31 -16.19
CA GLN A 421 -1.48 -0.53 -14.95
C GLN A 421 -2.90 -0.39 -14.40
N PHE A 422 -3.08 -0.68 -13.09
CA PHE A 422 -4.41 -0.78 -12.51
C PHE A 422 -4.49 -0.15 -11.13
N PHE A 423 -5.69 0.26 -10.77
CA PHE A 423 -6.07 0.62 -9.40
C PHE A 423 -7.46 0.08 -9.09
N GLY A 424 -7.75 -0.05 -7.83
CA GLY A 424 -9.09 -0.39 -7.39
C GLY A 424 -9.83 0.83 -6.82
N GLU A 425 -11.14 0.83 -6.94
CA GLU A 425 -12.06 1.77 -6.33
C GLU A 425 -13.06 1.03 -5.47
N VAL A 426 -13.29 1.51 -4.26
CA VAL A 426 -14.32 1.02 -3.36
C VAL A 426 -15.35 2.12 -3.14
N GLU A 427 -16.63 1.78 -3.35
CA GLU A 427 -17.76 2.63 -3.05
C GLU A 427 -18.64 1.93 -2.01
N ILE A 428 -19.02 2.62 -0.95
CA ILE A 428 -19.98 2.14 0.04
C ILE A 428 -21.20 3.09 -0.01
N ASP A 429 -22.34 2.57 -0.41
CA ASP A 429 -23.58 3.33 -0.43
C ASP A 429 -24.08 3.57 0.99
N GLY A 430 -24.24 4.82 1.37
CA GLY A 430 -24.57 5.23 2.73
C GLY A 430 -25.97 4.76 3.18
N ARG A 431 -26.89 4.52 2.27
CA ARG A 431 -28.26 4.11 2.54
C ARG A 431 -28.37 2.59 2.67
N SER A 432 -27.97 1.86 1.63
CA SER A 432 -28.07 0.40 1.59
C SER A 432 -26.93 -0.29 2.35
N GLY A 433 -25.78 0.36 2.44
CA GLY A 433 -24.55 -0.21 2.98
C GLY A 433 -23.85 -1.19 2.01
N VAL A 434 -24.31 -1.30 0.76
CA VAL A 434 -23.64 -2.12 -0.25
C VAL A 434 -22.24 -1.59 -0.49
N LEU A 435 -21.24 -2.47 -0.41
CA LEU A 435 -19.88 -2.18 -0.82
C LEU A 435 -19.67 -2.68 -2.25
N THR A 436 -19.21 -1.79 -3.11
CA THR A 436 -18.89 -2.14 -4.50
C THR A 436 -17.41 -1.94 -4.73
N VAL A 437 -16.73 -2.99 -5.20
CA VAL A 437 -15.34 -2.93 -5.66
C VAL A 437 -15.33 -2.85 -7.17
N THR A 438 -14.56 -1.91 -7.71
CA THR A 438 -14.33 -1.77 -9.15
C THR A 438 -12.81 -1.76 -9.41
N LEU A 439 -12.32 -2.71 -10.20
CA LEU A 439 -10.94 -2.69 -10.71
C LEU A 439 -10.91 -1.85 -11.99
N ARG A 440 -9.99 -0.90 -12.07
CA ARG A 440 -9.89 0.06 -13.17
C ARG A 440 -8.48 0.06 -13.77
N ASP A 441 -8.39 0.35 -15.04
CA ASP A 441 -7.12 0.56 -15.74
C ASP A 441 -6.60 2.01 -15.62
N LEU A 442 -5.46 2.25 -16.26
CA LEU A 442 -4.78 3.54 -16.35
C LEU A 442 -5.69 4.72 -16.78
N ASP A 443 -6.67 4.47 -17.64
CA ASP A 443 -7.60 5.50 -18.14
C ASP A 443 -8.88 5.58 -17.30
N GLY A 444 -8.93 4.85 -16.18
CA GLY A 444 -10.09 4.83 -15.28
C GLY A 444 -11.25 3.96 -15.76
N VAL A 445 -11.06 3.19 -16.84
CA VAL A 445 -12.09 2.30 -17.38
C VAL A 445 -12.25 1.08 -16.48
N ALA A 446 -13.49 0.75 -16.14
CA ALA A 446 -13.81 -0.41 -15.32
C ALA A 446 -13.50 -1.71 -16.07
N GLN A 447 -12.66 -2.55 -15.48
CA GLN A 447 -12.29 -3.87 -15.96
C GLN A 447 -13.14 -4.96 -15.30
N PHE A 448 -13.48 -4.76 -14.03
CA PHE A 448 -14.33 -5.66 -13.24
C PHE A 448 -15.09 -4.87 -12.18
N ARG A 449 -16.30 -5.32 -11.83
CA ARG A 449 -17.12 -4.70 -10.80
C ARG A 449 -17.85 -5.75 -9.99
N GLN A 450 -17.73 -5.69 -8.66
CA GLN A 450 -18.35 -6.63 -7.72
C GLN A 450 -19.09 -5.87 -6.60
N PRO A 451 -20.43 -5.85 -6.60
CA PRO A 451 -21.18 -5.44 -5.43
C PRO A 451 -21.21 -6.56 -4.38
N ILE A 452 -21.03 -6.20 -3.12
CA ILE A 452 -21.08 -7.10 -1.97
C ILE A 452 -22.15 -6.58 -1.02
N LEU A 453 -23.15 -7.42 -0.76
CA LEU A 453 -24.22 -7.09 0.17
C LEU A 453 -23.73 -7.22 1.62
N PRO A 454 -24.04 -6.26 2.50
CA PRO A 454 -23.68 -6.41 3.90
C PRO A 454 -24.52 -7.50 4.56
N HIS A 455 -23.87 -8.34 5.35
CA HIS A 455 -24.59 -9.18 6.29
C HIS A 455 -25.22 -8.29 7.36
N ALA A 456 -26.47 -8.56 7.70
CA ALA A 456 -27.15 -7.87 8.81
C ALA A 456 -26.33 -8.05 10.10
N ALA A 457 -26.27 -6.99 10.93
CA ALA A 457 -25.80 -7.15 12.29
C ALA A 457 -26.74 -8.12 13.01
N GLY A 458 -26.19 -9.24 13.49
CA GLY A 458 -26.93 -10.22 14.29
C GLY A 458 -27.22 -9.69 15.68
#